data_b51c8b0694c913c4055d91dc77047e3d
#
_entry.id   b51c8b0694c913c4055d91dc77047e3d
#
_cell.length_a   1.000
_cell.length_b   1.000
_cell.length_c   1.000
_cell.angle_alpha   90.00
_cell.angle_beta   90.00
_cell.angle_gamma   90.00
#
_symmetry.space_group_name_H-M   'P 1'
#
loop_
_entity.id
_entity.type
_entity.pdbx_description
1 polymer ?
#
loop_
_entity_poly.entity_id
_entity_poly.type
_entity_poly.pdbx_seq_one_letter_code
_entity_poly.pdbx_strand_id
1 'polypeptide(L)' 'MKEKILISTGGSGGHVIPATTIYEHLKNEYEVVISTDSRGLKYLDVNYYQIFE' A
#
# COMPACT_ATOMS: atom_id res chain seq x y z
N MET A 1 11.58 4.92 16.79
CA MET A 1 11.20 5.41 15.45
C MET A 1 11.08 4.23 14.51
N LYS A 2 9.99 4.14 13.78
CA LYS A 2 9.77 3.01 12.87
C LYS A 2 10.52 3.21 11.56
N GLU A 3 11.05 2.13 11.02
CA GLU A 3 11.60 2.16 9.67
C GLU A 3 10.48 2.28 8.66
N LYS A 4 10.79 2.89 7.52
CA LYS A 4 9.83 3.13 6.47
C LYS A 4 9.97 2.07 5.38
N ILE A 5 8.85 1.49 4.98
CA ILE A 5 8.81 0.48 3.93
C ILE A 5 7.89 0.95 2.82
N LEU A 6 8.36 0.86 1.59
CA LEU A 6 7.57 1.21 0.41
C LEU A 6 7.15 -0.08 -0.29
N ILE A 7 5.84 -0.26 -0.45
CA ILE A 7 5.28 -1.36 -1.22
C ILE A 7 4.86 -0.82 -2.57
N SER A 8 5.51 -1.28 -3.65
CA SER A 8 5.19 -0.84 -4.99
C SER A 8 4.27 -1.86 -5.65
N THR A 9 3.14 -1.41 -6.17
CA THR A 9 2.18 -2.30 -6.81
C THR A 9 1.68 -1.69 -8.11
N GLY A 10 1.38 -2.55 -9.07
CA GLY A 10 0.83 -2.13 -10.34
C GLY A 10 -0.64 -1.75 -10.25
N GLY A 11 -1.21 -1.36 -11.38
CA GLY A 11 -2.55 -0.80 -11.43
C GLY A 11 -3.70 -1.80 -11.49
N SER A 12 -3.43 -3.11 -11.46
CA SER A 12 -4.50 -4.09 -11.51
C SER A 12 -4.91 -4.51 -10.10
N GLY A 13 -6.19 -4.83 -9.92
CA GLY A 13 -6.69 -5.27 -8.62
C GLY A 13 -5.98 -6.52 -8.12
N GLY A 14 -5.53 -7.38 -9.04
CA GLY A 14 -4.82 -8.59 -8.66
C GLY A 14 -3.49 -8.34 -7.98
N HIS A 15 -2.89 -7.18 -8.21
CA HIS A 15 -1.63 -6.80 -7.56
C HIS A 15 -1.86 -6.00 -6.29
N VAL A 16 -2.96 -5.24 -6.25
CA VAL A 16 -3.26 -4.37 -5.11
C VAL A 16 -3.64 -5.18 -3.88
N ILE A 17 -4.39 -6.26 -4.04
CA ILE A 17 -4.84 -7.05 -2.90
C ILE A 17 -3.67 -7.69 -2.13
N PRO A 18 -2.66 -8.30 -2.79
CA PRO A 18 -1.48 -8.75 -2.07
C PRO A 18 -0.75 -7.63 -1.35
N ALA A 19 -0.70 -6.43 -1.95
CA ALA A 19 -0.04 -5.29 -1.31
C ALA A 19 -0.74 -4.89 -0.02
N THR A 20 -2.07 -4.88 0.00
CA THR A 20 -2.81 -4.54 1.22
C THR A 20 -2.59 -5.59 2.30
N THR A 21 -2.48 -6.86 1.93
CA THR A 21 -2.19 -7.92 2.88
C THR A 21 -0.84 -7.70 3.55
N ILE A 22 0.18 -7.37 2.76
CA ILE A 22 1.52 -7.08 3.29
C ILE A 22 1.47 -5.86 4.20
N TYR A 23 0.74 -4.83 3.78
CA TYR A 23 0.56 -3.61 4.57
C TYR A 23 0.04 -3.95 5.97
N GLU A 24 -1.01 -4.77 6.04
CA GLU A 24 -1.62 -5.12 7.32
C GLU A 24 -0.67 -5.88 8.22
N HIS A 25 0.17 -6.73 7.65
CA HIS A 25 1.16 -7.47 8.44
C HIS A 25 2.26 -6.59 9.00
N LEU A 26 2.63 -5.52 8.30
CA LEU A 26 3.82 -4.74 8.65
C LEU A 26 3.50 -3.44 9.37
N LYS A 27 2.27 -2.97 9.32
CA LYS A 27 1.95 -1.61 9.78
C LYS A 27 2.22 -1.36 11.26
N ASN A 28 2.23 -2.40 12.08
CA ASN A 28 2.47 -2.25 13.52
C ASN A 28 3.95 -2.10 13.86
N GLU A 29 4.83 -2.59 12.99
CA GLU A 29 6.28 -2.56 13.23
C GLU A 29 7.00 -1.53 12.37
N TYR A 30 6.40 -1.16 11.24
CA TYR A 30 7.02 -0.29 10.25
C TYR A 30 6.05 0.80 9.82
N GLU A 31 6.61 1.91 9.32
CA GLU A 31 5.81 2.90 8.64
C GLU A 31 5.70 2.47 7.19
N VAL A 32 4.53 2.03 6.78
CA VAL A 32 4.34 1.41 5.46
C VAL A 32 3.61 2.38 4.53
N VAL A 33 4.13 2.54 3.32
CA VAL A 33 3.53 3.38 2.28
C VAL A 33 3.34 2.53 1.04
N ILE A 34 2.17 2.62 0.41
CA ILE A 34 1.89 1.92 -0.83
C ILE A 34 2.10 2.88 -1.99
N SER A 35 2.94 2.48 -2.96
CA SER A 35 3.15 3.23 -4.18
C SER A 35 2.36 2.56 -5.29
N THR A 36 1.49 3.31 -5.95
CA THR A 36 0.67 2.78 -7.04
C THR A 36 0.35 3.89 -8.02
N ASP A 37 -0.25 3.53 -9.16
CA ASP A 37 -0.72 4.52 -10.13
C ASP A 37 -2.22 4.78 -9.94
N SER A 38 -2.76 5.66 -10.78
CA SER A 38 -4.18 6.06 -10.66
C SER A 38 -5.14 4.89 -10.81
N ARG A 39 -4.75 3.84 -11.54
CA ARG A 39 -5.61 2.67 -11.69
C ARG A 39 -5.69 1.86 -10.40
N GLY A 40 -4.58 1.77 -9.69
CA GLY A 40 -4.53 1.05 -8.43
C GLY A 40 -5.29 1.74 -7.32
N LEU A 41 -5.39 3.06 -7.38
CA LEU A 41 -6.11 3.82 -6.36
C LEU A 41 -7.57 3.41 -6.23
N LYS A 42 -8.18 2.89 -7.30
CA LYS A 42 -9.57 2.45 -7.26
C LYS A 42 -9.82 1.34 -6.24
N TYR A 43 -8.79 0.59 -5.93
CA TYR A 43 -8.91 -0.59 -5.08
C TYR A 43 -8.43 -0.32 -3.66
N LEU A 44 -8.03 0.92 -3.36
CA LEU A 44 -7.47 1.27 -2.06
C LEU A 44 -8.31 2.34 -1.38
N ASP A 45 -8.49 2.21 -0.07
CA ASP A 45 -9.13 3.23 0.73
C ASP A 45 -8.08 4.30 1.06
N VAL A 46 -8.15 5.42 0.34
CA VAL A 46 -7.15 6.49 0.48
C VAL A 46 -7.20 7.16 1.87
N ASN A 47 -8.26 6.94 2.62
CA ASN A 47 -8.36 7.46 3.99
C ASN A 47 -7.72 6.54 5.01
N TYR A 48 -7.46 5.30 4.63
CA TYR A 48 -6.89 4.30 5.53
C TYR A 48 -5.41 4.04 5.27
N TYR A 49 -5.03 3.87 4.01
CA TYR A 49 -3.65 3.55 3.64
C TYR A 49 -2.85 4.81 3.38
N GLN A 50 -1.56 4.78 3.73
CA GLN A 50 -0.63 5.81 3.28
C GLN A 50 -0.22 5.48 1.84
N ILE A 51 -0.55 6.36 0.92
CA ILE A 51 -0.37 6.09 -0.51
C ILE A 51 0.49 7.18 -1.14
N PHE A 52 1.43 6.73 -1.97
CA PHE A 52 2.24 7.59 -2.81
C PHE A 52 1.94 7.26 -4.26
N GLU A 53 1.41 8.23 -4.98
CA GLU A 53 1.03 8.05 -6.38
C GLU A 53 2.13 8.50 -7.33
#